data_de2a125ee3bcbf04b10a1c8c84e4a9f5
#
_entry.id   de2a125ee3bcbf04b10a1c8c84e4a9f5
#
_cell.length_a   1.000
_cell.length_b   1.000
_cell.length_c   1.000
_cell.angle_alpha   90.00
_cell.angle_beta   90.00
_cell.angle_gamma   90.00
#
_symmetry.space_group_name_H-M   'P 1'
#
loop_
_entity.id
_entity.type
_entity.pdbx_description
1 polymer ?
#
loop_
_entity_poly.entity_id
_entity_poly.type
_entity_poly.pdbx_seq_one_letter_code
_entity_poly.pdbx_strand_id
1 'polypeptide(L)'
;QVIGALKPDVVIHCAAWTAVDLAEDDDKKAKVHAINADGTQNIADACKKIDAKMVYISTDYVFDGQGTTPWQPDCKDYAPLNVYGQTKLDGELAVANTLEKYFIVRIAWVFGVNGKNFIKTMLNAGKTHDKLTVVSDQIGTPTYTLDLSRLLVDMIETDKYGYYHATNEGGYISWYDFTKEIFKQAVELGHTEYSEDRLTVVPVTTAEYGVSKAARPFNSRLDKSKLVENGFKPLPTWQDALHRYLQEIEF
;
A
#
# COMPACT_ATOMS: atom_id res chain seq x y z
N GLN A 1 -26.23 9.01 -1.68
CA GLN A 1 -26.91 10.15 -2.35
C GLN A 1 -26.07 10.71 -3.49
N VAL A 2 -24.79 11.09 -3.28
CA VAL A 2 -23.91 11.74 -4.28
C VAL A 2 -23.74 10.85 -5.52
N ILE A 3 -23.32 9.59 -5.37
CA ILE A 3 -23.11 8.65 -6.48
C ILE A 3 -24.40 8.45 -7.29
N GLY A 4 -25.53 8.28 -6.63
CA GLY A 4 -26.82 8.11 -7.29
C GLY A 4 -27.32 9.36 -8.05
N ALA A 5 -26.91 10.55 -7.61
CA ALA A 5 -27.24 11.80 -8.30
C ALA A 5 -26.31 12.06 -9.51
N LEU A 6 -25.01 11.81 -9.36
CA LEU A 6 -24.01 12.03 -10.41
C LEU A 6 -24.03 10.92 -11.48
N LYS A 7 -24.39 9.70 -11.11
CA LYS A 7 -24.40 8.49 -11.97
C LYS A 7 -23.08 8.33 -12.74
N PRO A 8 -21.92 8.28 -12.05
CA PRO A 8 -20.66 8.08 -12.73
C PRO A 8 -20.56 6.66 -13.33
N ASP A 9 -19.81 6.51 -14.43
CA ASP A 9 -19.54 5.19 -15.03
C ASP A 9 -18.58 4.36 -14.16
N VAL A 10 -17.70 5.04 -13.40
CA VAL A 10 -16.66 4.43 -12.56
C VAL A 10 -16.54 5.15 -11.22
N VAL A 11 -16.38 4.37 -10.15
CA VAL A 11 -16.04 4.89 -8.82
C VAL A 11 -14.70 4.31 -8.39
N ILE A 12 -13.69 5.16 -8.17
CA ILE A 12 -12.40 4.78 -7.58
C ILE A 12 -12.45 5.09 -6.10
N HIS A 13 -12.54 4.03 -5.27
CA HIS A 13 -12.66 4.15 -3.82
C HIS A 13 -11.29 4.08 -3.13
N CYS A 14 -10.74 5.24 -2.81
CA CYS A 14 -9.45 5.38 -2.12
C CYS A 14 -9.57 5.71 -0.63
N ALA A 15 -10.79 5.98 -0.13
CA ALA A 15 -10.97 6.33 1.27
C ALA A 15 -10.78 5.11 2.18
N ALA A 16 -9.95 5.26 3.21
CA ALA A 16 -9.72 4.23 4.22
C ALA A 16 -9.15 4.84 5.50
N TRP A 17 -9.41 4.18 6.62
CA TRP A 17 -8.62 4.35 7.83
C TRP A 17 -7.32 3.57 7.67
N THR A 18 -6.18 4.26 7.65
CA THR A 18 -4.85 3.66 7.39
C THR A 18 -3.89 3.74 8.58
N ALA A 19 -4.31 4.33 9.70
CA ALA A 19 -3.51 4.39 10.92
C ALA A 19 -3.56 3.05 11.64
N VAL A 20 -2.70 2.11 11.22
CA VAL A 20 -2.72 0.68 11.58
C VAL A 20 -2.64 0.48 13.10
N ASP A 21 -1.71 1.14 13.80
CA ASP A 21 -1.55 1.00 15.24
C ASP A 21 -2.74 1.59 16.01
N LEU A 22 -3.29 2.73 15.57
CA LEU A 22 -4.46 3.34 16.19
C LEU A 22 -5.73 2.52 15.96
N ALA A 23 -5.77 1.68 14.93
CA ALA A 23 -6.90 0.79 14.69
C ALA A 23 -7.05 -0.28 15.79
N GLU A 24 -5.96 -0.58 16.51
CA GLU A 24 -5.98 -1.52 17.64
C GLU A 24 -6.57 -0.92 18.94
N ASP A 25 -6.81 0.39 19.00
CA ASP A 25 -7.45 1.02 20.15
C ASP A 25 -8.94 0.62 20.22
N ASP A 26 -9.40 0.13 21.37
CA ASP A 26 -10.76 -0.40 21.53
C ASP A 26 -11.84 0.64 21.19
N ASP A 27 -11.60 1.90 21.48
CA ASP A 27 -12.50 3.02 21.16
C ASP A 27 -12.48 3.41 19.67
N LYS A 28 -11.55 2.87 18.87
CA LYS A 28 -11.41 3.15 17.44
C LYS A 28 -11.94 2.02 16.54
N LYS A 29 -11.94 0.77 17.01
CA LYS A 29 -12.30 -0.42 16.20
C LYS A 29 -13.62 -0.26 15.46
N ALA A 30 -14.68 0.20 16.15
CA ALA A 30 -15.97 0.43 15.51
C ALA A 30 -15.90 1.49 14.40
N LYS A 31 -15.14 2.56 14.59
CA LYS A 31 -14.95 3.61 13.58
C LYS A 31 -14.12 3.12 12.39
N VAL A 32 -13.08 2.33 12.65
CA VAL A 32 -12.27 1.70 11.59
C VAL A 32 -13.13 0.80 10.72
N HIS A 33 -13.94 -0.06 11.33
CA HIS A 33 -14.89 -0.93 10.62
C HIS A 33 -15.90 -0.10 9.82
N ALA A 34 -16.52 0.91 10.42
CA ALA A 34 -17.49 1.77 9.74
C ALA A 34 -16.91 2.47 8.51
N ILE A 35 -15.61 2.82 8.53
CA ILE A 35 -14.94 3.47 7.38
C ILE A 35 -14.54 2.43 6.33
N ASN A 36 -13.82 1.37 6.73
CA ASN A 36 -13.19 0.44 5.80
C ASN A 36 -14.14 -0.62 5.25
N ALA A 37 -15.11 -1.07 6.04
CA ALA A 37 -16.07 -2.12 5.67
C ALA A 37 -17.45 -1.53 5.33
N ASP A 38 -18.15 -0.89 6.27
CA ASP A 38 -19.51 -0.41 6.04
C ASP A 38 -19.56 0.69 4.99
N GLY A 39 -18.59 1.61 5.02
CA GLY A 39 -18.42 2.67 4.01
C GLY A 39 -18.21 2.09 2.61
N THR A 40 -17.38 1.06 2.50
CA THR A 40 -17.12 0.35 1.24
C THR A 40 -18.39 -0.38 0.75
N GLN A 41 -19.13 -1.06 1.64
CA GLN A 41 -20.41 -1.69 1.29
C GLN A 41 -21.41 -0.66 0.75
N ASN A 42 -21.54 0.48 1.42
CA ASN A 42 -22.45 1.55 0.98
C ASN A 42 -22.09 2.08 -0.43
N ILE A 43 -20.80 2.15 -0.76
CA ILE A 43 -20.34 2.58 -2.10
C ILE A 43 -20.63 1.47 -3.12
N ALA A 44 -20.35 0.21 -2.79
CA ALA A 44 -20.65 -0.94 -3.66
C ALA A 44 -22.14 -1.02 -3.98
N ASP A 45 -23.02 -0.86 -2.99
CA ASP A 45 -24.47 -0.83 -3.17
C ASP A 45 -24.91 0.33 -4.08
N ALA A 46 -24.27 1.48 -3.96
CA ALA A 46 -24.57 2.62 -4.82
C ALA A 46 -24.11 2.38 -6.26
N CYS A 47 -22.93 1.78 -6.46
CA CYS A 47 -22.43 1.39 -7.78
C CYS A 47 -23.36 0.35 -8.45
N LYS A 48 -23.81 -0.66 -7.69
CA LYS A 48 -24.75 -1.67 -8.20
C LYS A 48 -26.03 -1.05 -8.73
N LYS A 49 -26.60 -0.07 -8.03
CA LYS A 49 -27.85 0.59 -8.42
C LYS A 49 -27.78 1.36 -9.73
N ILE A 50 -26.59 1.80 -10.13
CA ILE A 50 -26.35 2.60 -11.35
C ILE A 50 -25.53 1.85 -12.39
N ASP A 51 -25.20 0.57 -12.15
CA ASP A 51 -24.38 -0.30 -13.00
C ASP A 51 -22.95 0.24 -13.23
N ALA A 52 -22.39 0.97 -12.27
CA ALA A 52 -21.04 1.54 -12.36
C ALA A 52 -19.95 0.51 -12.04
N LYS A 53 -18.77 0.63 -12.70
CA LYS A 53 -17.55 -0.06 -12.31
C LYS A 53 -17.06 0.46 -10.96
N MET A 54 -16.43 -0.39 -10.14
CA MET A 54 -15.79 0.03 -8.90
C MET A 54 -14.33 -0.43 -8.84
N VAL A 55 -13.43 0.48 -8.52
CA VAL A 55 -12.05 0.18 -8.12
C VAL A 55 -11.95 0.33 -6.61
N TYR A 56 -11.50 -0.71 -5.93
CA TYR A 56 -11.24 -0.71 -4.49
C TYR A 56 -9.76 -0.91 -4.22
N ILE A 57 -9.15 0.06 -3.54
CA ILE A 57 -7.74 -0.03 -3.12
C ILE A 57 -7.67 -0.84 -1.82
N SER A 58 -7.02 -2.00 -1.88
CA SER A 58 -6.82 -2.88 -0.74
C SER A 58 -5.33 -3.02 -0.38
N THR A 59 -4.97 -4.01 0.40
CA THR A 59 -3.66 -4.15 1.06
C THR A 59 -3.21 -5.60 1.10
N ASP A 60 -1.90 -5.82 1.22
CA ASP A 60 -1.27 -7.08 1.58
C ASP A 60 -1.66 -7.60 2.98
N TYR A 61 -2.14 -6.73 3.87
CA TYR A 61 -2.55 -7.07 5.25
C TYR A 61 -3.79 -7.99 5.34
N VAL A 62 -4.40 -8.36 4.22
CA VAL A 62 -5.47 -9.36 4.17
C VAL A 62 -4.94 -10.79 4.35
N PHE A 63 -3.64 -11.00 4.21
CA PHE A 63 -2.95 -12.27 4.39
C PHE A 63 -2.31 -12.42 5.78
N ASP A 64 -1.85 -13.64 6.12
CA ASP A 64 -1.18 -13.93 7.40
C ASP A 64 0.24 -13.36 7.51
N GLY A 65 0.80 -12.87 6.40
CA GLY A 65 2.14 -12.28 6.36
C GLY A 65 3.28 -13.25 6.62
N GLN A 66 3.05 -14.56 6.53
CA GLN A 66 4.06 -15.59 6.80
C GLN A 66 4.69 -16.13 5.51
N GLY A 67 5.80 -16.88 5.67
CA GLY A 67 6.50 -17.50 4.55
C GLY A 67 7.34 -16.52 3.74
N THR A 68 7.74 -16.96 2.54
CA THR A 68 8.62 -16.18 1.64
C THR A 68 8.14 -16.15 0.20
N THR A 69 7.11 -16.94 -0.11
CA THR A 69 6.50 -17.00 -1.45
C THR A 69 5.62 -15.77 -1.66
N PRO A 70 5.69 -15.10 -2.81
CA PRO A 70 4.78 -13.99 -3.13
C PRO A 70 3.32 -14.45 -3.17
N TRP A 71 2.45 -13.67 -2.55
CA TRP A 71 1.01 -13.90 -2.58
C TRP A 71 0.47 -13.75 -3.99
N GLN A 72 -0.37 -14.68 -4.42
CA GLN A 72 -1.05 -14.62 -5.72
C GLN A 72 -2.30 -13.75 -5.64
N PRO A 73 -2.65 -12.98 -6.70
CA PRO A 73 -3.82 -12.10 -6.68
C PRO A 73 -5.14 -12.82 -6.37
N ASP A 74 -5.29 -14.05 -6.85
CA ASP A 74 -6.50 -14.85 -6.66
C ASP A 74 -6.46 -15.76 -5.41
N CYS A 75 -5.39 -15.66 -4.60
CA CYS A 75 -5.30 -16.35 -3.31
C CYS A 75 -6.38 -15.87 -2.35
N LYS A 76 -7.05 -16.81 -1.71
CA LYS A 76 -8.11 -16.56 -0.72
C LYS A 76 -7.77 -17.09 0.67
N ASP A 77 -6.51 -17.42 0.91
CA ASP A 77 -6.01 -17.86 2.22
C ASP A 77 -5.85 -16.63 3.13
N TYR A 78 -6.99 -16.00 3.41
CA TYR A 78 -7.06 -14.79 4.22
C TYR A 78 -6.84 -15.11 5.69
N ALA A 79 -5.95 -14.37 6.33
CA ALA A 79 -5.72 -14.44 7.78
C ALA A 79 -5.11 -13.12 8.29
N PRO A 80 -5.86 -12.01 8.27
CA PRO A 80 -5.37 -10.71 8.69
C PRO A 80 -4.88 -10.74 10.14
N LEU A 81 -3.72 -10.11 10.38
CA LEU A 81 -3.04 -10.11 11.69
C LEU A 81 -3.55 -9.01 12.64
N ASN A 82 -4.33 -8.05 12.14
CA ASN A 82 -4.71 -6.86 12.87
C ASN A 82 -6.07 -6.30 12.39
N VAL A 83 -6.62 -5.36 13.15
CA VAL A 83 -7.93 -4.74 12.88
C VAL A 83 -7.96 -4.04 11.52
N TYR A 84 -6.87 -3.36 11.14
CA TYR A 84 -6.78 -2.72 9.82
C TYR A 84 -6.92 -3.75 8.70
N GLY A 85 -6.13 -4.82 8.73
CA GLY A 85 -6.18 -5.88 7.73
C GLY A 85 -7.56 -6.55 7.65
N GLN A 86 -8.16 -6.86 8.81
CA GLN A 86 -9.50 -7.45 8.87
C GLN A 86 -10.55 -6.54 8.22
N THR A 87 -10.58 -5.27 8.58
CA THR A 87 -11.60 -4.33 8.05
C THR A 87 -11.39 -4.03 6.56
N LYS A 88 -10.14 -4.08 6.06
CA LYS A 88 -9.85 -4.00 4.62
C LYS A 88 -10.32 -5.25 3.87
N LEU A 89 -10.16 -6.44 4.46
CA LEU A 89 -10.69 -7.69 3.92
C LEU A 89 -12.23 -7.66 3.88
N ASP A 90 -12.88 -7.21 4.94
CA ASP A 90 -14.34 -7.06 4.98
C ASP A 90 -14.83 -6.15 3.84
N GLY A 91 -14.07 -5.09 3.53
CA GLY A 91 -14.31 -4.24 2.37
C GLY A 91 -14.13 -4.95 1.02
N GLU A 92 -13.09 -5.79 0.85
CA GLU A 92 -12.94 -6.62 -0.36
C GLU A 92 -14.15 -7.54 -0.57
N LEU A 93 -14.55 -8.23 0.50
CA LEU A 93 -15.70 -9.15 0.47
C LEU A 93 -17.01 -8.41 0.17
N ALA A 94 -17.19 -7.21 0.74
CA ALA A 94 -18.34 -6.36 0.43
C ALA A 94 -18.41 -6.03 -1.07
N VAL A 95 -17.29 -5.64 -1.69
CA VAL A 95 -17.22 -5.34 -3.12
C VAL A 95 -17.50 -6.59 -3.96
N ALA A 96 -16.77 -7.70 -3.70
CA ALA A 96 -16.85 -8.91 -4.50
C ALA A 96 -18.21 -9.62 -4.41
N ASN A 97 -18.89 -9.54 -3.26
CA ASN A 97 -20.22 -10.12 -3.08
C ASN A 97 -21.35 -9.25 -3.66
N THR A 98 -21.06 -7.96 -3.92
CA THR A 98 -22.09 -7.00 -4.37
C THR A 98 -22.03 -6.76 -5.88
N LEU A 99 -20.83 -6.70 -6.46
CA LEU A 99 -20.58 -6.26 -7.84
C LEU A 99 -19.98 -7.38 -8.70
N GLU A 100 -20.24 -7.33 -9.99
CA GLU A 100 -19.53 -8.09 -11.02
C GLU A 100 -18.44 -7.24 -11.68
N LYS A 101 -18.67 -5.94 -11.82
CA LYS A 101 -17.78 -4.96 -12.48
C LYS A 101 -16.85 -4.30 -11.47
N TYR A 102 -15.83 -5.04 -10.97
CA TYR A 102 -14.92 -4.50 -9.96
C TYR A 102 -13.46 -4.84 -10.23
N PHE A 103 -12.60 -3.95 -9.76
CA PHE A 103 -11.17 -4.17 -9.60
C PHE A 103 -10.83 -4.03 -8.10
N ILE A 104 -10.36 -5.09 -7.48
CA ILE A 104 -9.76 -5.04 -6.13
C ILE A 104 -8.26 -5.05 -6.31
N VAL A 105 -7.62 -3.93 -5.98
CA VAL A 105 -6.19 -3.72 -6.22
C VAL A 105 -5.47 -3.68 -4.88
N ARG A 106 -4.75 -4.76 -4.54
CA ARG A 106 -3.92 -4.83 -3.34
C ARG A 106 -2.56 -4.20 -3.60
N ILE A 107 -2.16 -3.35 -2.70
CA ILE A 107 -0.91 -2.60 -2.71
C ILE A 107 -0.19 -2.75 -1.38
N ALA A 108 1.10 -2.42 -1.34
CA ALA A 108 1.91 -2.41 -0.12
C ALA A 108 2.82 -1.18 -0.11
N TRP A 109 3.21 -0.70 1.08
CA TRP A 109 4.25 0.30 1.30
C TRP A 109 4.06 1.58 0.47
N VAL A 110 2.89 2.16 0.55
CA VAL A 110 2.46 3.30 -0.27
C VAL A 110 3.20 4.57 0.08
N PHE A 111 3.67 5.27 -0.94
CA PHE A 111 4.22 6.61 -0.81
C PHE A 111 3.74 7.54 -1.92
N GLY A 112 3.73 8.84 -1.63
CA GLY A 112 3.33 9.87 -2.55
C GLY A 112 3.60 11.26 -1.98
N VAL A 113 3.48 12.29 -2.82
CA VAL A 113 3.83 13.67 -2.46
C VAL A 113 2.98 14.18 -1.28
N ASN A 114 1.70 13.81 -1.26
CA ASN A 114 0.78 14.25 -0.22
C ASN A 114 0.78 13.30 0.98
N GLY A 115 0.56 13.88 2.18
CA GLY A 115 0.44 13.12 3.42
C GLY A 115 1.77 12.62 3.99
N LYS A 116 1.67 11.83 5.06
CA LYS A 116 2.81 11.19 5.73
C LYS A 116 3.12 9.86 5.05
N ASN A 117 4.40 9.51 4.94
CA ASN A 117 4.85 8.22 4.47
C ASN A 117 6.23 7.87 5.06
N PHE A 118 6.67 6.64 4.83
CA PHE A 118 7.92 6.12 5.37
C PHE A 118 9.13 6.93 4.90
N ILE A 119 9.20 7.34 3.63
CA ILE A 119 10.33 8.10 3.07
C ILE A 119 10.50 9.43 3.81
N LYS A 120 9.42 10.21 3.94
CA LYS A 120 9.44 11.47 4.70
C LYS A 120 9.84 11.25 6.17
N THR A 121 9.40 10.15 6.77
CA THR A 121 9.77 9.81 8.13
C THR A 121 11.27 9.54 8.26
N MET A 122 11.85 8.76 7.34
CA MET A 122 13.29 8.48 7.34
C MET A 122 14.12 9.73 7.05
N LEU A 123 13.74 10.54 6.09
CA LEU A 123 14.43 11.81 5.80
C LEU A 123 14.42 12.75 7.01
N ASN A 124 13.27 12.90 7.70
CA ASN A 124 13.19 13.72 8.91
C ASN A 124 14.03 13.15 10.05
N ALA A 125 14.02 11.83 10.25
CA ALA A 125 14.82 11.17 11.27
C ALA A 125 16.33 11.32 10.97
N GLY A 126 16.74 11.16 9.72
CA GLY A 126 18.15 11.28 9.29
C GLY A 126 18.74 12.69 9.48
N LYS A 127 17.92 13.74 9.50
CA LYS A 127 18.36 15.12 9.80
C LYS A 127 18.74 15.31 11.28
N THR A 128 18.13 14.55 12.17
CA THR A 128 18.20 14.80 13.62
C THR A 128 18.97 13.72 14.39
N HIS A 129 19.30 12.61 13.75
CA HIS A 129 20.01 11.49 14.37
C HIS A 129 21.24 11.12 13.53
N ASP A 130 22.25 10.63 14.16
CA ASP A 130 23.47 10.07 13.56
C ASP A 130 23.40 8.53 13.42
N LYS A 131 22.40 7.91 14.04
CA LYS A 131 22.14 6.47 13.98
C LYS A 131 20.64 6.18 13.97
N LEU A 132 20.21 5.34 13.03
CA LEU A 132 18.83 4.82 12.94
C LEU A 132 18.84 3.29 12.97
N THR A 133 17.88 2.70 13.67
CA THR A 133 17.59 1.26 13.63
C THR A 133 16.35 1.03 12.75
N VAL A 134 16.45 0.13 11.77
CA VAL A 134 15.38 -0.12 10.81
C VAL A 134 15.14 -1.61 10.64
N VAL A 135 13.88 -2.01 10.60
CA VAL A 135 13.46 -3.41 10.48
C VAL A 135 13.94 -4.00 9.15
N SER A 136 14.55 -5.19 9.23
CA SER A 136 15.14 -5.89 8.08
C SER A 136 14.51 -7.25 7.76
N ASP A 137 13.56 -7.72 8.56
CA ASP A 137 12.88 -9.00 8.41
C ASP A 137 11.43 -8.91 7.89
N GLN A 138 10.95 -7.70 7.60
CA GLN A 138 9.70 -7.46 6.86
C GLN A 138 10.04 -7.16 5.42
N ILE A 139 9.52 -7.97 4.49
CA ILE A 139 9.91 -7.90 3.08
C ILE A 139 8.70 -7.63 2.18
N GLY A 140 8.81 -6.62 1.34
CA GLY A 140 7.76 -6.20 0.41
C GLY A 140 8.31 -5.40 -0.76
N THR A 141 7.44 -4.65 -1.42
CA THR A 141 7.82 -3.71 -2.49
C THR A 141 7.06 -2.40 -2.33
N PRO A 142 7.72 -1.24 -2.41
CA PRO A 142 7.05 0.06 -2.35
C PRO A 142 6.08 0.30 -3.51
N THR A 143 5.07 1.13 -3.29
CA THR A 143 4.08 1.55 -4.30
C THR A 143 4.01 3.07 -4.36
N TYR A 144 4.43 3.64 -5.50
CA TYR A 144 4.28 5.07 -5.76
C TYR A 144 2.89 5.41 -6.27
N THR A 145 2.20 6.31 -5.60
CA THR A 145 0.80 6.66 -5.92
C THR A 145 0.61 7.22 -7.33
N LEU A 146 1.61 7.93 -7.88
CA LEU A 146 1.54 8.45 -9.25
C LEU A 146 1.55 7.31 -10.28
N ASP A 147 2.42 6.31 -10.10
CA ASP A 147 2.47 5.15 -11.00
C ASP A 147 1.20 4.30 -10.88
N LEU A 148 0.74 4.08 -9.65
CA LEU A 148 -0.52 3.39 -9.38
C LEU A 148 -1.69 4.11 -10.06
N SER A 149 -1.79 5.44 -9.96
CA SER A 149 -2.91 6.18 -10.53
C SER A 149 -3.02 6.02 -12.06
N ARG A 150 -1.87 5.96 -12.75
CA ARG A 150 -1.82 5.69 -14.20
C ARG A 150 -2.35 4.30 -14.53
N LEU A 151 -1.91 3.28 -13.77
CA LEU A 151 -2.42 1.92 -13.93
C LEU A 151 -3.94 1.86 -13.70
N LEU A 152 -4.46 2.54 -12.65
CA LEU A 152 -5.89 2.54 -12.37
C LEU A 152 -6.70 3.15 -13.53
N VAL A 153 -6.17 4.19 -14.18
CA VAL A 153 -6.79 4.77 -15.38
C VAL A 153 -6.81 3.75 -16.53
N ASP A 154 -5.69 3.06 -16.78
CA ASP A 154 -5.65 2.01 -17.80
C ASP A 154 -6.63 0.85 -17.49
N MET A 155 -6.78 0.48 -16.20
CA MET A 155 -7.67 -0.60 -15.78
C MET A 155 -9.15 -0.26 -16.03
N ILE A 156 -9.59 0.94 -15.70
CA ILE A 156 -11.01 1.33 -15.82
C ILE A 156 -11.50 1.41 -17.26
N GLU A 157 -10.58 1.57 -18.23
CA GLU A 157 -10.89 1.53 -19.67
C GLU A 157 -11.14 0.10 -20.20
N THR A 158 -11.04 -0.92 -19.32
CA THR A 158 -11.21 -2.33 -19.68
C THR A 158 -12.33 -2.99 -18.88
N ASP A 159 -12.68 -4.23 -19.25
CA ASP A 159 -13.60 -5.10 -18.50
C ASP A 159 -12.87 -6.31 -17.89
N LYS A 160 -11.55 -6.17 -17.63
CA LYS A 160 -10.69 -7.21 -17.06
C LYS A 160 -10.80 -7.23 -15.53
N TYR A 161 -12.02 -7.44 -15.05
CA TYR A 161 -12.38 -7.38 -13.64
C TYR A 161 -11.68 -8.42 -12.78
N GLY A 162 -11.68 -8.21 -11.46
CA GLY A 162 -11.21 -9.15 -10.46
C GLY A 162 -10.14 -8.57 -9.53
N TYR A 163 -9.38 -9.49 -8.92
CA TYR A 163 -8.31 -9.15 -7.98
C TYR A 163 -6.99 -8.95 -8.70
N TYR A 164 -6.24 -7.91 -8.29
CA TYR A 164 -4.93 -7.58 -8.80
C TYR A 164 -4.00 -7.18 -7.67
N HIS A 165 -2.70 -7.42 -7.86
CA HIS A 165 -1.64 -6.86 -7.05
C HIS A 165 -0.88 -5.81 -7.86
N ALA A 166 -0.63 -4.63 -7.26
CA ALA A 166 -0.02 -3.50 -7.97
C ALA A 166 0.97 -2.76 -7.06
N THR A 167 2.21 -3.22 -7.04
CA THR A 167 3.35 -2.51 -6.47
C THR A 167 4.34 -2.17 -7.58
N ASN A 168 5.28 -1.24 -7.35
CA ASN A 168 6.35 -1.00 -8.32
C ASN A 168 7.19 -2.26 -8.55
N GLU A 169 7.85 -2.36 -9.72
CA GLU A 169 8.80 -3.43 -10.00
C GLU A 169 10.16 -3.17 -9.30
N GLY A 170 11.15 -4.01 -9.51
CA GLY A 170 12.51 -3.84 -8.95
C GLY A 170 12.82 -4.77 -7.79
N GLY A 171 12.03 -5.83 -7.60
CA GLY A 171 12.25 -6.88 -6.60
C GLY A 171 11.66 -6.60 -5.23
N TYR A 172 11.88 -7.54 -4.32
CA TYR A 172 11.41 -7.48 -2.94
C TYR A 172 12.55 -7.07 -2.01
N ILE A 173 12.29 -6.12 -1.12
CA ILE A 173 13.29 -5.51 -0.23
C ILE A 173 12.77 -5.43 1.20
N SER A 174 13.67 -5.23 2.15
CA SER A 174 13.31 -4.87 3.53
C SER A 174 13.13 -3.36 3.70
N TRP A 175 12.53 -2.94 4.82
CA TRP A 175 12.51 -1.52 5.19
C TRP A 175 13.92 -0.95 5.37
N TYR A 176 14.87 -1.80 5.84
CA TYR A 176 16.27 -1.43 5.94
C TYR A 176 16.88 -1.13 4.56
N ASP A 177 16.69 -2.03 3.58
CA ASP A 177 17.19 -1.83 2.21
C ASP A 177 16.56 -0.57 1.59
N PHE A 178 15.27 -0.37 1.80
CA PHE A 178 14.57 0.82 1.31
C PHE A 178 15.16 2.11 1.92
N THR A 179 15.45 2.10 3.23
CA THR A 179 16.07 3.25 3.91
C THR A 179 17.46 3.56 3.36
N LYS A 180 18.28 2.54 3.12
CA LYS A 180 19.60 2.70 2.51
C LYS A 180 19.51 3.36 1.13
N GLU A 181 18.59 2.93 0.30
CA GLU A 181 18.40 3.51 -1.03
C GLU A 181 17.82 4.93 -0.97
N ILE A 182 16.90 5.23 -0.03
CA ILE A 182 16.39 6.59 0.20
C ILE A 182 17.55 7.55 0.48
N PHE A 183 18.44 7.21 1.40
CA PHE A 183 19.56 8.10 1.76
C PHE A 183 20.59 8.18 0.66
N LYS A 184 20.90 7.08 -0.01
CA LYS A 184 21.83 7.09 -1.16
C LYS A 184 21.34 8.04 -2.25
N GLN A 185 20.07 7.95 -2.68
CA GLN A 185 19.52 8.83 -3.71
C GLN A 185 19.40 10.29 -3.23
N ALA A 186 19.10 10.52 -1.95
CA ALA A 186 19.11 11.86 -1.38
C ALA A 186 20.53 12.50 -1.47
N VAL A 187 21.59 11.74 -1.18
CA VAL A 187 22.97 12.21 -1.35
C VAL A 187 23.30 12.49 -2.82
N GLU A 188 22.88 11.64 -3.75
CA GLU A 188 23.04 11.84 -5.19
C GLU A 188 22.35 13.14 -5.68
N LEU A 189 21.27 13.55 -5.00
CA LEU A 189 20.57 14.82 -5.25
C LEU A 189 21.17 16.03 -4.51
N GLY A 190 22.30 15.85 -3.79
CA GLY A 190 23.03 16.93 -3.14
C GLY A 190 22.82 17.05 -1.62
N HIS A 191 22.00 16.21 -1.02
CA HIS A 191 21.67 16.21 0.42
C HIS A 191 22.70 15.41 1.22
N THR A 192 23.89 15.97 1.41
CA THR A 192 25.04 15.29 2.03
C THR A 192 24.87 14.99 3.52
N GLU A 193 23.87 15.56 4.17
CA GLU A 193 23.48 15.24 5.55
C GLU A 193 23.07 13.78 5.75
N TYR A 194 22.73 13.05 4.67
CA TYR A 194 22.38 11.63 4.71
C TYR A 194 23.54 10.70 4.33
N SER A 195 24.77 11.22 4.18
CA SER A 195 25.93 10.40 3.82
C SER A 195 26.26 9.36 4.92
N GLU A 196 26.86 8.24 4.52
CA GLU A 196 27.22 7.15 5.43
C GLU A 196 28.24 7.57 6.50
N ASP A 197 29.03 8.63 6.25
CA ASP A 197 29.96 9.22 7.23
C ASP A 197 29.22 9.95 8.37
N ARG A 198 28.00 10.37 8.15
CA ARG A 198 27.21 11.13 9.13
C ARG A 198 26.06 10.33 9.74
N LEU A 199 25.49 9.40 8.97
CA LEU A 199 24.27 8.69 9.37
C LEU A 199 24.45 7.18 9.19
N THR A 200 24.46 6.47 10.30
CA THR A 200 24.54 5.01 10.31
C THR A 200 23.14 4.39 10.36
N VAL A 201 22.81 3.52 9.42
CA VAL A 201 21.57 2.73 9.44
C VAL A 201 21.90 1.29 9.86
N VAL A 202 21.28 0.82 10.93
CA VAL A 202 21.52 -0.50 11.52
C VAL A 202 20.28 -1.38 11.31
N PRO A 203 20.42 -2.58 10.68
CA PRO A 203 19.32 -3.51 10.57
C PRO A 203 18.98 -4.12 11.94
N VAL A 204 17.70 -4.25 12.21
CA VAL A 204 17.17 -4.96 13.40
C VAL A 204 16.01 -5.85 12.96
N THR A 205 15.74 -6.89 13.75
CA THR A 205 14.53 -7.70 13.56
C THR A 205 13.29 -6.96 14.10
N THR A 206 12.11 -7.38 13.69
CA THR A 206 10.84 -6.89 14.24
C THR A 206 10.78 -7.08 15.76
N ALA A 207 11.29 -8.21 16.27
CA ALA A 207 11.35 -8.51 17.70
C ALA A 207 12.26 -7.54 18.46
N GLU A 208 13.42 -7.19 17.92
CA GLU A 208 14.36 -6.23 18.50
C GLU A 208 13.83 -4.80 18.44
N TYR A 209 13.10 -4.46 17.40
CA TYR A 209 12.47 -3.13 17.25
C TYR A 209 11.36 -2.89 18.27
N GLY A 210 10.53 -3.87 18.55
CA GLY A 210 9.67 -4.00 19.75
C GLY A 210 8.52 -3.00 19.94
N VAL A 211 8.25 -2.09 19.02
CA VAL A 211 7.43 -0.88 19.28
C VAL A 211 6.10 -0.84 18.52
N SER A 212 5.69 -1.91 17.84
CA SER A 212 4.43 -1.90 17.08
C SER A 212 3.27 -2.44 17.90
N LYS A 213 2.17 -1.68 18.03
CA LYS A 213 0.94 -2.12 18.68
C LYS A 213 0.22 -3.17 17.82
N ALA A 214 0.17 -2.95 16.52
CA ALA A 214 -0.38 -3.88 15.56
C ALA A 214 0.69 -4.85 15.05
N ALA A 215 0.37 -6.13 14.95
CA ALA A 215 1.23 -7.11 14.29
C ALA A 215 1.41 -6.74 12.81
N ARG A 216 2.64 -6.77 12.31
CA ARG A 216 2.99 -6.45 10.93
C ARG A 216 3.37 -7.72 10.18
N PRO A 217 3.02 -7.84 8.89
CA PRO A 217 3.41 -8.99 8.09
C PRO A 217 4.92 -9.01 7.85
N PHE A 218 5.55 -10.17 8.00
CA PHE A 218 6.93 -10.41 7.55
C PHE A 218 7.00 -10.56 6.03
N ASN A 219 5.94 -11.09 5.42
CA ASN A 219 5.82 -11.32 4.00
C ASN A 219 4.74 -10.44 3.38
N SER A 220 5.15 -9.30 2.83
CA SER A 220 4.34 -8.37 2.03
C SER A 220 4.65 -8.49 0.53
N ARG A 221 5.22 -9.64 0.09
CA ARG A 221 5.51 -9.88 -1.31
C ARG A 221 4.22 -10.15 -2.07
N LEU A 222 3.95 -9.35 -3.07
CA LEU A 222 2.77 -9.47 -3.93
C LEU A 222 3.20 -9.87 -5.34
N ASP A 223 2.69 -10.98 -5.86
CA ASP A 223 2.87 -11.37 -7.26
C ASP A 223 2.03 -10.46 -8.16
N LYS A 224 2.63 -9.95 -9.23
CA LYS A 224 2.03 -8.98 -10.16
C LYS A 224 1.86 -9.54 -11.57
N SER A 225 2.16 -10.82 -11.79
CA SER A 225 2.12 -11.46 -13.11
C SER A 225 0.78 -11.27 -13.82
N LYS A 226 -0.32 -11.29 -13.06
CA LYS A 226 -1.68 -11.11 -13.57
C LYS A 226 -1.89 -9.75 -14.27
N LEU A 227 -1.16 -8.70 -13.91
CA LEU A 227 -1.20 -7.44 -14.65
C LEU A 227 -0.75 -7.66 -16.09
N VAL A 228 0.41 -8.29 -16.29
CA VAL A 228 0.98 -8.56 -17.59
C VAL A 228 0.12 -9.54 -18.40
N GLU A 229 -0.35 -10.61 -17.77
CA GLU A 229 -1.24 -11.62 -18.37
C GLU A 229 -2.52 -10.99 -18.91
N ASN A 230 -3.00 -9.94 -18.26
CA ASN A 230 -4.16 -9.17 -18.71
C ASN A 230 -3.78 -7.97 -19.60
N GLY A 231 -2.51 -7.86 -20.03
CA GLY A 231 -2.04 -6.84 -20.97
C GLY A 231 -1.87 -5.45 -20.37
N PHE A 232 -1.84 -5.31 -19.03
CA PHE A 232 -1.44 -4.07 -18.38
C PHE A 232 0.08 -3.96 -18.33
N LYS A 233 0.60 -2.74 -18.39
CA LYS A 233 2.02 -2.50 -18.23
C LYS A 233 2.41 -2.61 -16.75
N PRO A 234 3.51 -3.29 -16.43
CA PRO A 234 4.08 -3.24 -15.08
C PRO A 234 4.37 -1.79 -14.67
N LEU A 235 4.29 -1.50 -13.37
CA LEU A 235 4.75 -0.22 -12.86
C LEU A 235 6.28 -0.10 -13.04
N PRO A 236 6.83 1.11 -13.16
CA PRO A 236 8.28 1.31 -13.12
C PRO A 236 8.93 0.68 -11.89
N THR A 237 10.26 0.56 -11.87
CA THR A 237 10.96 0.06 -10.68
C THR A 237 10.78 1.01 -9.51
N TRP A 238 10.79 0.48 -8.28
CA TRP A 238 10.66 1.30 -7.08
C TRP A 238 11.84 2.27 -6.91
N GLN A 239 13.01 1.92 -7.44
CA GLN A 239 14.20 2.80 -7.45
C GLN A 239 13.95 4.04 -8.32
N ASP A 240 13.41 3.85 -9.53
CA ASP A 240 13.02 4.95 -10.42
C ASP A 240 11.88 5.78 -9.80
N ALA A 241 10.88 5.12 -9.24
CA ALA A 241 9.77 5.78 -8.54
C ALA A 241 10.25 6.63 -7.36
N LEU A 242 11.20 6.11 -6.57
CA LEU A 242 11.83 6.84 -5.47
C LEU A 242 12.59 8.07 -5.98
N HIS A 243 13.38 7.91 -7.05
CA HIS A 243 14.14 9.02 -7.64
C HIS A 243 13.23 10.16 -8.09
N ARG A 244 12.16 9.86 -8.83
CA ARG A 244 11.15 10.85 -9.27
C ARG A 244 10.46 11.51 -8.07
N TYR A 245 10.13 10.73 -7.06
CA TYR A 245 9.49 11.23 -5.84
C TYR A 245 10.40 12.18 -5.07
N LEU A 246 11.68 11.85 -4.89
CA LEU A 246 12.65 12.70 -4.19
C LEU A 246 12.89 14.04 -4.91
N GLN A 247 12.72 14.10 -6.23
CA GLN A 247 12.79 15.35 -7.00
C GLN A 247 11.55 16.22 -6.85
N GLU A 248 10.41 15.67 -6.42
CA GLU A 248 9.14 16.38 -6.28
C GLU A 248 8.90 16.93 -4.87
N ILE A 249 9.58 16.40 -3.86
CA ILE A 249 9.39 16.83 -2.47
C ILE A 249 10.47 17.82 -2.03
N GLU A 250 10.10 18.68 -1.09
CA GLU A 250 11.07 19.48 -0.34
C GLU A 250 11.63 18.64 0.82
N PHE A 251 12.94 18.71 1.00
CA PHE A 251 13.68 18.00 2.06
C PHE A 251 13.76 18.82 3.32
#